data_aa602bb2980d65c36a3f1501814d356f
#
_entry.id   aa602bb2980d65c36a3f1501814d356f
#
_cell.length_a   1.000
_cell.length_b   1.000
_cell.length_c   1.000
_cell.angle_alpha   90.00
_cell.angle_beta   90.00
_cell.angle_gamma   90.00
#
_symmetry.space_group_name_H-M   'P 1'
#
loop_
_entity.id
_entity.type
_entity.pdbx_description
1 polymer ?
#
loop_
_entity_poly.entity_id
_entity_poly.type
_entity_poly.pdbx_seq_one_letter_code
_entity_poly.pdbx_strand_id
1 'polypeptide(L)'
;MTRVAVIGAGPCGLSQLQAFRSAQKNGAEIPEVVCFDKQNDWGGLWNYTWRTGADEYGETAHSSMYRYLWSNGPKECLEFGDYSFDEHFGRPIPSFPPRAPLRDYITARAVKSDVRDWVRFTHVVRDVSYSDATAQFSLRAVNLVSQVDIEEPFDYVVVATGHFSVPNVPSFKGI
;
A
#
# COMPACT_ATOMS: atom_id res chain seq x y z
N MET A 1 -14.27 10.55 18.19
CA MET A 1 -14.25 10.42 16.72
C MET A 1 -13.59 9.08 16.41
N THR A 2 -14.23 8.26 15.61
CA THR A 2 -13.66 6.94 15.24
C THR A 2 -12.38 7.12 14.44
N ARG A 3 -11.33 6.35 14.73
CA ARG A 3 -10.03 6.38 14.06
C ARG A 3 -9.74 5.04 13.39
N VAL A 4 -9.26 5.07 12.15
CA VAL A 4 -8.89 3.89 11.38
C VAL A 4 -7.43 3.99 10.94
N ALA A 5 -6.64 2.98 11.27
CA ALA A 5 -5.31 2.80 10.69
C ALA A 5 -5.38 1.91 9.44
N VAL A 6 -4.67 2.29 8.38
CA VAL A 6 -4.43 1.45 7.21
C VAL A 6 -2.93 1.18 7.14
N ILE A 7 -2.53 -0.09 7.07
CA ILE A 7 -1.12 -0.48 7.04
C ILE A 7 -0.75 -0.90 5.62
N GLY A 8 -0.02 -0.05 4.92
CA GLY A 8 0.43 -0.23 3.54
C GLY A 8 -0.34 0.63 2.54
N ALA A 9 0.38 1.41 1.73
CA ALA A 9 -0.12 2.23 0.62
C ALA A 9 0.13 1.58 -0.75
N GLY A 10 0.05 0.25 -0.81
CA GLY A 10 -0.03 -0.52 -2.04
C GLY A 10 -1.45 -0.49 -2.64
N PRO A 11 -1.72 -1.21 -3.75
CA PRO A 11 -3.02 -1.17 -4.44
C PRO A 11 -4.23 -1.40 -3.52
N CYS A 12 -4.12 -2.33 -2.56
CA CYS A 12 -5.21 -2.62 -1.63
C CYS A 12 -5.46 -1.47 -0.64
N GLY A 13 -4.39 -0.95 -0.01
CA GLY A 13 -4.51 0.20 0.91
C GLY A 13 -5.01 1.44 0.19
N LEU A 14 -4.48 1.76 -0.99
CA LEU A 14 -4.94 2.87 -1.81
C LEU A 14 -6.43 2.73 -2.19
N SER A 15 -6.90 1.52 -2.48
CA SER A 15 -8.32 1.28 -2.76
C SER A 15 -9.19 1.50 -1.52
N GLN A 16 -8.71 1.13 -0.33
CA GLN A 16 -9.41 1.42 0.91
C GLN A 16 -9.49 2.93 1.19
N LEU A 17 -8.38 3.67 0.99
CA LEU A 17 -8.37 5.12 1.13
C LEU A 17 -9.34 5.79 0.14
N GLN A 18 -9.34 5.32 -1.10
CA GLN A 18 -10.26 5.79 -2.14
C GLN A 18 -11.73 5.55 -1.75
N ALA A 19 -12.05 4.41 -1.16
CA ALA A 19 -13.41 4.12 -0.70
C ALA A 19 -13.87 5.11 0.37
N PHE A 20 -13.03 5.43 1.36
CA PHE A 20 -13.33 6.45 2.36
C PHE A 20 -13.48 7.85 1.72
N ARG A 21 -12.58 8.23 0.83
CA ARG A 21 -12.65 9.53 0.15
C ARG A 21 -13.91 9.64 -0.71
N SER A 22 -14.28 8.59 -1.41
CA SER A 22 -15.51 8.54 -2.21
C SER A 22 -16.76 8.69 -1.33
N ALA A 23 -16.81 7.96 -0.21
CA ALA A 23 -17.90 8.08 0.75
C ALA A 23 -18.02 9.52 1.29
N GLN A 24 -16.89 10.14 1.66
CA GLN A 24 -16.83 11.53 2.13
C GLN A 24 -17.34 12.53 1.08
N LYS A 25 -16.90 12.38 -0.18
CA LYS A 25 -17.36 13.23 -1.30
C LYS A 25 -18.84 13.07 -1.58
N ASN A 26 -19.42 11.93 -1.25
CA ASN A 26 -20.84 11.65 -1.36
C ASN A 26 -21.65 12.06 -0.11
N GLY A 27 -21.03 12.78 0.82
CA GLY A 27 -21.69 13.35 2.00
C GLY A 27 -21.78 12.39 3.19
N ALA A 28 -21.15 11.23 3.15
CA ALA A 28 -21.09 10.36 4.33
C ALA A 28 -20.08 10.89 5.35
N GLU A 29 -20.40 10.73 6.63
CA GLU A 29 -19.43 10.90 7.70
C GLU A 29 -18.43 9.74 7.67
N ILE A 30 -17.13 10.06 7.67
CA ILE A 30 -16.06 9.07 7.67
C ILE A 30 -15.23 9.16 8.96
N PRO A 31 -14.56 8.09 9.38
CA PRO A 31 -13.60 8.15 10.47
C PRO A 31 -12.38 9.03 10.12
N GLU A 32 -11.60 9.40 11.13
CA GLU A 32 -10.23 9.87 10.92
C GLU A 32 -9.39 8.72 10.37
N VAL A 33 -8.83 8.88 9.19
CA VAL A 33 -8.05 7.84 8.50
C VAL A 33 -6.58 8.20 8.50
N VAL A 34 -5.74 7.28 8.97
CA VAL A 34 -4.28 7.38 8.91
C VAL A 34 -3.72 6.14 8.23
N CYS A 35 -2.97 6.33 7.16
CA CYS A 35 -2.27 5.24 6.47
C CYS A 35 -0.78 5.30 6.76
N PHE A 36 -0.16 4.16 7.06
CA PHE A 36 1.27 4.04 7.28
C PHE A 36 1.89 3.23 6.15
N ASP A 37 2.96 3.76 5.53
CA ASP A 37 3.76 3.00 4.58
C ASP A 37 5.25 3.18 4.87
N LYS A 38 6.00 2.08 4.86
CA LYS A 38 7.45 2.13 5.10
C LYS A 38 8.23 2.74 3.93
N GLN A 39 7.68 2.72 2.72
CA GLN A 39 8.30 3.33 1.56
C GLN A 39 8.13 4.85 1.57
N ASN A 40 8.94 5.53 0.79
CA ASN A 40 8.89 6.98 0.62
C ASN A 40 7.83 7.45 -0.38
N ASP A 41 7.16 6.51 -1.05
CA ASP A 41 6.08 6.78 -2.00
C ASP A 41 5.11 5.59 -2.02
N TRP A 42 3.93 5.80 -2.52
CA TRP A 42 2.89 4.79 -2.66
C TRP A 42 3.08 3.86 -3.87
N GLY A 43 2.25 2.82 -3.93
CA GLY A 43 2.28 1.82 -5.01
C GLY A 43 2.71 0.43 -4.52
N GLY A 44 3.20 0.31 -3.28
CA GLY A 44 3.60 -0.95 -2.68
C GLY A 44 4.64 -1.68 -3.53
N LEU A 45 4.38 -2.94 -3.88
CA LEU A 45 5.26 -3.76 -4.73
C LEU A 45 5.54 -3.12 -6.11
N TRP A 46 4.60 -2.34 -6.66
CA TRP A 46 4.76 -1.68 -7.96
C TRP A 46 5.70 -0.48 -7.92
N ASN A 47 5.99 0.05 -6.73
CA ASN A 47 7.04 1.04 -6.52
C ASN A 47 8.41 0.35 -6.52
N TYR A 48 8.95 0.11 -7.73
CA TYR A 48 10.15 -0.68 -7.95
C TYR A 48 11.39 -0.05 -7.34
N THR A 49 12.17 -0.87 -6.66
CA THR A 49 13.56 -0.58 -6.30
C THR A 49 14.50 -1.62 -6.92
N TRP A 50 15.71 -1.21 -7.28
CA TRP A 50 16.77 -2.12 -7.69
C TRP A 50 17.43 -2.84 -6.50
N ARG A 51 17.19 -2.34 -5.27
CA ARG A 51 17.77 -2.88 -4.06
C ARG A 51 17.20 -4.27 -3.76
N THR A 52 18.07 -5.13 -3.30
CA THR A 52 17.73 -6.46 -2.78
C THR A 52 18.21 -6.58 -1.33
N GLY A 53 17.55 -7.40 -0.53
CA GLY A 53 17.88 -7.56 0.89
C GLY A 53 17.33 -6.40 1.73
N ALA A 54 18.10 -5.37 1.97
CA ALA A 54 17.69 -4.22 2.77
C ALA A 54 17.71 -2.91 1.98
N ASP A 55 16.83 -1.98 2.36
CA ASP A 55 16.82 -0.61 1.88
C ASP A 55 17.83 0.29 2.62
N GLU A 56 17.78 1.60 2.38
CA GLU A 56 18.66 2.58 3.03
C GLU A 56 18.44 2.75 4.53
N TYR A 57 17.33 2.24 5.05
CA TYR A 57 16.98 2.27 6.47
C TYR A 57 17.23 0.92 7.18
N GLY A 58 17.74 -0.08 6.45
CA GLY A 58 17.94 -1.43 6.97
C GLY A 58 16.66 -2.30 6.98
N GLU A 59 15.56 -1.80 6.40
CA GLU A 59 14.32 -2.55 6.27
C GLU A 59 14.38 -3.51 5.09
N THR A 60 13.70 -4.66 5.21
CA THR A 60 13.61 -5.62 4.10
C THR A 60 13.00 -4.95 2.88
N ALA A 61 13.75 -4.91 1.78
CA ALA A 61 13.25 -4.45 0.50
C ALA A 61 12.27 -5.48 -0.10
N HIS A 62 11.20 -5.00 -0.74
CA HIS A 62 10.31 -5.87 -1.51
C HIS A 62 11.05 -6.38 -2.76
N SER A 63 11.36 -7.66 -2.78
CA SER A 63 12.27 -8.25 -3.79
C SER A 63 11.59 -9.07 -4.88
N SER A 64 10.27 -9.32 -4.80
CA SER A 64 9.56 -10.08 -5.83
C SER A 64 9.32 -9.31 -7.13
N MET A 65 9.52 -7.97 -7.12
CA MET A 65 9.45 -7.13 -8.31
C MET A 65 10.83 -7.05 -8.99
N TYR A 66 10.86 -7.13 -10.32
CA TYR A 66 12.07 -6.93 -11.10
C TYR A 66 11.84 -5.94 -12.24
N ARG A 67 12.94 -5.39 -12.76
CA ARG A 67 12.94 -4.23 -13.67
C ARG A 67 12.07 -4.42 -14.91
N TYR A 68 12.10 -5.59 -15.50
CA TYR A 68 11.42 -5.89 -16.77
C TYR A 68 10.21 -6.81 -16.59
N LEU A 69 9.61 -6.79 -15.40
CA LEU A 69 8.39 -7.56 -15.15
C LEU A 69 7.25 -7.06 -16.04
N TRP A 70 6.56 -8.02 -16.62
CA TRP A 70 5.26 -7.83 -17.28
C TRP A 70 4.17 -8.42 -16.41
N SER A 71 3.00 -7.81 -16.44
CA SER A 71 1.85 -8.39 -15.74
C SER A 71 1.55 -9.80 -16.26
N ASN A 72 1.31 -10.73 -15.35
CA ASN A 72 0.83 -12.07 -15.65
C ASN A 72 -0.71 -12.16 -15.72
N GLY A 73 -1.39 -11.06 -15.39
CA GLY A 73 -2.83 -10.87 -15.56
C GLY A 73 -3.13 -9.86 -16.66
N PRO A 74 -4.18 -10.07 -17.45
CA PRO A 74 -4.60 -9.09 -18.44
C PRO A 74 -5.15 -7.82 -17.77
N LYS A 75 -4.90 -6.66 -18.38
CA LYS A 75 -5.35 -5.36 -17.85
C LYS A 75 -6.86 -5.32 -17.56
N GLU A 76 -7.62 -6.05 -18.38
CA GLU A 76 -9.06 -6.16 -18.26
C GLU A 76 -9.52 -6.81 -16.93
N CYS A 77 -8.63 -7.59 -16.28
CA CYS A 77 -8.83 -8.15 -14.94
C CYS A 77 -8.16 -7.35 -13.83
N LEU A 78 -7.36 -6.34 -14.18
CA LEU A 78 -6.62 -5.49 -13.24
C LEU A 78 -7.23 -4.09 -13.14
N GLU A 79 -8.21 -3.78 -13.97
CA GLU A 79 -8.86 -2.49 -14.02
C GLU A 79 -9.68 -2.22 -12.76
N PHE A 80 -9.56 -1.01 -12.23
CA PHE A 80 -10.42 -0.56 -11.14
C PHE A 80 -11.79 -0.15 -11.69
N GLY A 81 -12.86 -0.45 -10.95
CA GLY A 81 -14.23 -0.16 -11.40
C GLY A 81 -14.55 1.34 -11.53
N ASP A 82 -13.74 2.20 -10.94
CA ASP A 82 -13.88 3.66 -10.93
C ASP A 82 -12.83 4.39 -11.77
N TYR A 83 -11.89 3.66 -12.41
CA TYR A 83 -10.81 4.23 -13.20
C TYR A 83 -10.29 3.22 -14.22
N SER A 84 -10.57 3.44 -15.51
CA SER A 84 -10.15 2.52 -16.56
C SER A 84 -8.74 2.80 -17.09
N PHE A 85 -8.12 1.79 -17.71
CA PHE A 85 -6.85 1.99 -18.42
C PHE A 85 -7.01 2.93 -19.61
N ASP A 86 -8.12 2.85 -20.32
CA ASP A 86 -8.38 3.70 -21.48
C ASP A 86 -8.59 5.17 -21.06
N GLU A 87 -9.25 5.42 -19.92
CA GLU A 87 -9.33 6.75 -19.32
C GLU A 87 -7.95 7.29 -18.93
N HIS A 88 -7.09 6.43 -18.34
CA HIS A 88 -5.78 6.84 -17.92
C HIS A 88 -4.84 7.17 -19.07
N PHE A 89 -4.74 6.28 -20.06
CA PHE A 89 -3.78 6.42 -21.17
C PHE A 89 -4.33 7.20 -22.36
N GLY A 90 -5.63 7.45 -22.45
CA GLY A 90 -6.29 8.09 -23.58
C GLY A 90 -6.20 7.28 -24.89
N ARG A 91 -5.78 6.02 -24.81
CA ARG A 91 -5.63 5.08 -25.92
C ARG A 91 -5.56 3.64 -25.45
N PRO A 92 -5.93 2.67 -26.28
CA PRO A 92 -5.72 1.25 -25.94
C PRO A 92 -4.24 0.93 -25.73
N ILE A 93 -3.97 0.08 -24.72
CA ILE A 93 -2.64 -0.48 -24.45
C ILE A 93 -2.73 -2.02 -24.50
N PRO A 94 -1.60 -2.73 -24.66
CA PRO A 94 -1.59 -4.20 -24.62
C PRO A 94 -2.23 -4.75 -23.35
N SER A 95 -2.91 -5.91 -23.46
CA SER A 95 -3.61 -6.56 -22.35
C SER A 95 -2.67 -6.94 -21.19
N PHE A 96 -1.42 -7.24 -21.48
CA PHE A 96 -0.42 -7.53 -20.44
C PHE A 96 0.57 -6.36 -20.36
N PRO A 97 0.32 -5.34 -19.52
CA PRO A 97 1.17 -4.18 -19.45
C PRO A 97 2.48 -4.47 -18.70
N PRO A 98 3.58 -3.81 -19.09
CA PRO A 98 4.79 -3.80 -18.30
C PRO A 98 4.57 -3.14 -16.92
N ARG A 99 5.46 -3.44 -15.98
CA ARG A 99 5.43 -2.90 -14.61
C ARG A 99 5.24 -1.38 -14.55
N ALA A 100 5.99 -0.63 -15.35
CA ALA A 100 5.99 0.83 -15.24
C ALA A 100 4.64 1.46 -15.61
N PRO A 101 3.99 1.13 -16.75
CA PRO A 101 2.61 1.53 -17.02
C PRO A 101 1.62 1.14 -15.94
N LEU A 102 1.76 -0.06 -15.37
CA LEU A 102 0.84 -0.50 -14.32
C LEU A 102 1.02 0.31 -13.03
N ARG A 103 2.27 0.61 -12.63
CA ARG A 103 2.53 1.53 -11.52
C ARG A 103 1.93 2.91 -11.78
N ASP A 104 2.15 3.44 -12.98
CA ASP A 104 1.64 4.76 -13.37
C ASP A 104 0.11 4.82 -13.23
N TYR A 105 -0.59 3.83 -13.74
CA TYR A 105 -2.03 3.68 -13.61
C TYR A 105 -2.50 3.64 -12.14
N ILE A 106 -1.87 2.82 -11.30
CA ILE A 106 -2.22 2.68 -9.88
C ILE A 106 -2.00 4.01 -9.14
N THR A 107 -0.88 4.66 -9.38
CA THR A 107 -0.52 5.92 -8.69
C THR A 107 -1.35 7.10 -9.20
N ALA A 108 -1.69 7.16 -10.47
CA ALA A 108 -2.56 8.20 -11.02
C ALA A 108 -3.97 8.14 -10.41
N ARG A 109 -4.52 6.93 -10.23
CA ARG A 109 -5.79 6.76 -9.51
C ARG A 109 -5.70 7.29 -8.07
N ALA A 110 -4.61 7.03 -7.37
CA ALA A 110 -4.39 7.54 -6.01
C ALA A 110 -4.31 9.07 -5.98
N VAL A 111 -3.60 9.68 -6.93
CA VAL A 111 -3.55 11.15 -7.10
C VAL A 111 -4.94 11.71 -7.35
N LYS A 112 -5.71 11.14 -8.29
CA LYS A 112 -7.09 11.56 -8.61
C LYS A 112 -8.01 11.45 -7.40
N SER A 113 -7.74 10.49 -6.52
CA SER A 113 -8.52 10.27 -5.29
C SER A 113 -8.26 11.32 -4.22
N ASP A 114 -7.13 12.04 -4.29
CA ASP A 114 -6.76 13.08 -3.31
C ASP A 114 -6.66 12.55 -1.87
N VAL A 115 -5.87 11.48 -1.69
CA VAL A 115 -5.71 10.77 -0.41
C VAL A 115 -4.29 10.88 0.18
N ARG A 116 -3.42 11.69 -0.43
CA ARG A 116 -2.02 11.75 -0.04
C ARG A 116 -1.81 12.22 1.40
N ASP A 117 -2.60 13.17 1.85
CA ASP A 117 -2.50 13.74 3.19
C ASP A 117 -2.84 12.75 4.32
N TRP A 118 -3.47 11.63 3.97
CA TRP A 118 -3.76 10.55 4.92
C TRP A 118 -2.59 9.57 5.06
N VAL A 119 -1.57 9.65 4.19
CA VAL A 119 -0.47 8.70 4.15
C VAL A 119 0.78 9.25 4.83
N ARG A 120 1.23 8.58 5.85
CA ARG A 120 2.52 8.80 6.51
C ARG A 120 3.55 7.87 5.88
N PHE A 121 4.30 8.40 4.92
CA PHE A 121 5.39 7.68 4.28
C PHE A 121 6.59 7.54 5.21
N THR A 122 7.48 6.59 4.91
CA THR A 122 8.67 6.27 5.73
C THR A 122 8.34 5.95 7.18
N HIS A 123 7.14 5.40 7.42
CA HIS A 123 6.70 4.92 8.72
C HIS A 123 6.47 3.42 8.67
N VAL A 124 7.30 2.66 9.35
CA VAL A 124 7.17 1.21 9.48
C VAL A 124 6.36 0.86 10.73
N VAL A 125 5.29 0.13 10.56
CA VAL A 125 4.51 -0.41 11.69
C VAL A 125 5.26 -1.62 12.24
N ARG A 126 5.54 -1.59 13.54
CA ARG A 126 6.27 -2.64 14.27
C ARG A 126 5.37 -3.58 15.04
N ASP A 127 4.30 -3.02 15.59
CA ASP A 127 3.40 -3.78 16.42
C ASP A 127 1.97 -3.24 16.36
N VAL A 128 1.02 -4.15 16.49
CA VAL A 128 -0.40 -3.83 16.65
C VAL A 128 -0.96 -4.78 17.68
N SER A 129 -1.41 -4.27 18.79
CA SER A 129 -2.02 -5.04 19.87
C SER A 129 -3.44 -4.53 20.16
N TYR A 130 -4.34 -5.45 20.54
CA TYR A 130 -5.71 -5.10 20.92
C TYR A 130 -5.88 -5.18 22.42
N SER A 131 -6.58 -4.21 23.00
CA SER A 131 -6.91 -4.17 24.43
C SER A 131 -8.42 -4.34 24.62
N ASP A 132 -8.83 -5.44 25.24
CA ASP A 132 -10.23 -5.65 25.62
C ASP A 132 -10.72 -4.60 26.62
N ALA A 133 -9.83 -4.08 27.46
CA ALA A 133 -10.20 -3.09 28.49
C ALA A 133 -10.61 -1.74 27.89
N THR A 134 -9.98 -1.34 26.78
CA THR A 134 -10.28 -0.08 26.09
C THR A 134 -11.09 -0.27 24.80
N ALA A 135 -11.25 -1.51 24.33
CA ALA A 135 -11.81 -1.88 23.04
C ALA A 135 -11.11 -1.17 21.87
N GLN A 136 -9.79 -0.98 21.97
CA GLN A 136 -8.99 -0.28 20.96
C GLN A 136 -7.72 -1.05 20.61
N PHE A 137 -7.20 -0.78 19.42
CA PHE A 137 -5.88 -1.19 19.00
C PHE A 137 -4.85 -0.13 19.40
N SER A 138 -3.72 -0.54 19.99
CA SER A 138 -2.50 0.26 20.06
C SER A 138 -1.62 -0.11 18.86
N LEU A 139 -1.25 0.89 18.06
CA LEU A 139 -0.36 0.73 16.91
C LEU A 139 0.95 1.46 17.18
N ARG A 140 2.07 0.72 17.15
CA ARG A 140 3.41 1.27 17.26
C ARG A 140 4.09 1.30 15.91
N ALA A 141 4.55 2.47 15.50
CA ALA A 141 5.30 2.67 14.27
C ALA A 141 6.57 3.48 14.53
N VAL A 142 7.54 3.37 13.61
CA VAL A 142 8.79 4.13 13.64
C VAL A 142 8.89 4.96 12.37
N ASN A 143 9.14 6.25 12.52
CA ASN A 143 9.54 7.09 11.40
C ASN A 143 11.00 6.75 11.03
N LEU A 144 11.21 6.19 9.85
CA LEU A 144 12.54 5.70 9.42
C LEU A 144 13.56 6.82 9.17
N VAL A 145 13.10 8.05 8.92
CA VAL A 145 14.00 9.19 8.70
C VAL A 145 14.47 9.80 10.03
N SER A 146 13.53 10.08 10.93
CA SER A 146 13.83 10.70 12.22
C SER A 146 14.17 9.72 13.33
N GLN A 147 13.92 8.42 13.12
CA GLN A 147 14.05 7.33 14.11
C GLN A 147 13.18 7.56 15.36
N VAL A 148 12.07 8.26 15.20
CA VAL A 148 11.12 8.53 16.29
C VAL A 148 10.06 7.41 16.32
N ASP A 149 9.92 6.80 17.48
CA ASP A 149 8.81 5.90 17.79
C ASP A 149 7.53 6.70 18.02
N ILE A 150 6.44 6.21 17.46
CA ILE A 150 5.09 6.71 17.72
C ILE A 150 4.20 5.54 18.15
N GLU A 151 3.31 5.80 19.09
CA GLU A 151 2.28 4.86 19.52
C GLU A 151 0.94 5.59 19.58
N GLU A 152 -0.04 5.10 18.85
CA GLU A 152 -1.35 5.74 18.72
C GLU A 152 -2.49 4.73 18.85
N PRO A 153 -3.62 5.11 19.49
CA PRO A 153 -4.81 4.27 19.57
C PRO A 153 -5.66 4.40 18.30
N PHE A 154 -6.24 3.27 17.88
CA PHE A 154 -7.19 3.18 16.78
C PHE A 154 -8.37 2.27 17.13
N ASP A 155 -9.55 2.59 16.61
CA ASP A 155 -10.73 1.75 16.78
C ASP A 155 -10.75 0.58 15.80
N TYR A 156 -10.15 0.77 14.62
CA TYR A 156 -10.02 -0.26 13.58
C TYR A 156 -8.65 -0.22 12.92
N VAL A 157 -8.20 -1.40 12.49
CA VAL A 157 -6.96 -1.56 11.72
C VAL A 157 -7.23 -2.37 10.46
N VAL A 158 -6.84 -1.81 9.31
CA VAL A 158 -6.87 -2.46 8.00
C VAL A 158 -5.46 -2.88 7.62
N VAL A 159 -5.23 -4.19 7.52
CA VAL A 159 -3.93 -4.74 7.13
C VAL A 159 -3.88 -4.90 5.61
N ALA A 160 -3.08 -4.07 4.94
CA ALA A 160 -2.90 -4.04 3.49
C ALA A 160 -1.41 -4.18 3.08
N THR A 161 -0.65 -4.96 3.85
CA THR A 161 0.82 -5.07 3.78
C THR A 161 1.33 -5.86 2.57
N GLY A 162 0.46 -6.47 1.78
CA GLY A 162 0.84 -7.40 0.72
C GLY A 162 1.34 -8.75 1.27
N HIS A 163 1.78 -9.63 0.37
CA HIS A 163 2.20 -10.99 0.76
C HIS A 163 3.42 -11.52 -0.03
N PHE A 164 4.06 -10.70 -0.88
CA PHE A 164 5.21 -11.09 -1.70
C PHE A 164 6.52 -10.46 -1.21
N SER A 165 6.73 -10.32 0.09
CA SER A 165 7.91 -9.63 0.63
C SER A 165 9.05 -10.57 1.01
N VAL A 166 8.76 -11.80 1.42
CA VAL A 166 9.75 -12.77 1.86
C VAL A 166 9.63 -14.04 1.03
N PRO A 167 10.74 -14.53 0.40
CA PRO A 167 10.71 -15.77 -0.37
C PRO A 167 10.51 -16.97 0.56
N ASN A 168 9.57 -17.84 0.20
CA ASN A 168 9.46 -19.17 0.81
C ASN A 168 10.28 -20.15 -0.02
N VAL A 169 11.45 -20.52 0.48
CA VAL A 169 12.35 -21.46 -0.20
C VAL A 169 12.16 -22.85 0.42
N PRO A 170 11.47 -23.77 -0.26
CA PRO A 170 11.28 -25.11 0.24
C PRO A 170 12.58 -25.89 0.23
N SER A 171 12.77 -26.77 1.21
CA SER A 171 13.89 -27.70 1.25
C SER A 171 13.45 -29.06 0.73
N PHE A 172 14.13 -29.58 -0.28
CA PHE A 172 13.93 -30.92 -0.81
C PHE A 172 15.16 -31.77 -0.56
N LYS A 173 14.94 -33.05 -0.19
CA LYS A 173 16.03 -33.99 0.03
C LYS A 173 16.75 -34.28 -1.30
N GLY A 174 18.05 -33.96 -1.39
CA GLY A 174 18.88 -34.19 -2.56
C GLY A 174 19.06 -32.97 -3.50
N ILE A 175 18.59 -31.79 -3.09
CA ILE A 175 18.89 -30.51 -3.75
C ILE A 175 19.81 -29.70 -2.86
#